data_607e2a174809652f34c39aa7de16cc76
#
_entry.id   607e2a174809652f34c39aa7de16cc76
#
_cell.length_a   1.000
_cell.length_b   1.000
_cell.length_c   1.000
_cell.angle_alpha   90.00
_cell.angle_beta   90.00
_cell.angle_gamma   90.00
#
_symmetry.space_group_name_H-M   'P 1'
#
loop_
_entity.id
_entity.type
_entity.pdbx_description
1 polymer ?
#
loop_
_entity_poly.entity_id
_entity_poly.type
_entity_poly.pdbx_seq_one_letter_code
_entity_poly.pdbx_strand_id
1 'polypeptide(L)'
;MEFSNIEESNGIITEEEENGTEINEIEQRKVRLMRAFVEREDPSVKEVDDLMIRRFLRARELDIEKASTLFLKYLSWRRSIIPNGFISPSEIPNELAQNKLFMQGVDKQNRPIVVVFGARHKPYKGSLEEFKRFVAYTLERICARMPAGQEKFVSIADLEGWGYTNSDIRGYLAALSILQDCFPERLGKLFIVHVPYIFMTAWKVVYPFIDSKTKKKIIFVEKKKLRSTLLGDIDESQLPEVYGGKLSLVPIQDD
;
A
#
# COMPACT_ATOMS: atom_id res chain seq x y z
N MET A 1 56.89 20.45 -25.13
CA MET A 1 55.84 19.56 -25.66
C MET A 1 55.50 18.58 -24.57
N GLU A 2 54.51 18.91 -23.76
CA GLU A 2 54.01 18.03 -22.70
C GLU A 2 52.81 17.27 -23.26
N PHE A 3 52.90 15.94 -23.25
CA PHE A 3 51.77 15.06 -23.54
C PHE A 3 51.02 14.84 -22.25
N SER A 4 49.82 15.38 -22.13
CA SER A 4 48.90 15.11 -21.04
C SER A 4 48.30 13.71 -21.21
N ASN A 5 48.54 12.84 -20.24
CA ASN A 5 47.89 11.55 -20.10
C ASN A 5 46.40 11.78 -19.81
N ILE A 6 45.56 11.33 -20.70
CA ILE A 6 44.12 11.13 -20.43
C ILE A 6 44.02 9.72 -19.80
N GLU A 7 43.85 9.67 -18.50
CA GLU A 7 43.42 8.45 -17.81
C GLU A 7 41.96 8.18 -18.16
N GLU A 8 41.72 7.16 -18.98
CA GLU A 8 40.40 6.55 -19.12
C GLU A 8 40.08 5.86 -17.82
N SER A 9 39.16 6.42 -17.03
CA SER A 9 38.55 5.74 -15.90
C SER A 9 37.61 4.65 -16.40
N ASN A 10 38.13 3.45 -16.63
CA ASN A 10 37.34 2.24 -16.76
C ASN A 10 36.66 1.99 -15.41
N GLY A 11 35.39 2.40 -15.27
CA GLY A 11 34.57 2.06 -14.12
C GLY A 11 34.42 0.54 -14.06
N ILE A 12 35.02 -0.07 -13.03
CA ILE A 12 34.81 -1.48 -12.72
C ILE A 12 33.37 -1.60 -12.23
N ILE A 13 32.48 -2.13 -13.09
CA ILE A 13 31.11 -2.49 -12.71
C ILE A 13 31.22 -3.60 -11.66
N THR A 14 30.60 -3.42 -10.51
CA THR A 14 30.61 -4.43 -9.44
C THR A 14 29.65 -5.58 -9.79
N GLU A 15 29.92 -6.79 -9.28
CA GLU A 15 29.02 -7.97 -9.46
C GLU A 15 27.58 -7.67 -9.01
N GLU A 16 27.40 -6.78 -8.03
CA GLU A 16 26.08 -6.35 -7.57
C GLU A 16 25.37 -5.44 -8.59
N GLU A 17 26.10 -4.58 -9.30
CA GLU A 17 25.56 -3.71 -10.35
C GLU A 17 25.21 -4.51 -11.60
N GLU A 18 26.03 -5.47 -12.01
CA GLU A 18 25.74 -6.40 -13.11
C GLU A 18 24.50 -7.25 -12.83
N ASN A 19 24.42 -7.82 -11.62
CA ASN A 19 23.28 -8.62 -11.18
C ASN A 19 21.99 -7.78 -11.09
N GLY A 20 22.08 -6.54 -10.61
CA GLY A 20 20.97 -5.59 -10.58
C GLY A 20 20.46 -5.21 -11.98
N THR A 21 21.36 -5.06 -12.94
CA THR A 21 21.03 -4.76 -14.35
C THR A 21 20.35 -5.95 -15.01
N GLU A 22 20.86 -7.16 -14.84
CA GLU A 22 20.29 -8.39 -15.39
C GLU A 22 18.87 -8.65 -14.85
N ILE A 23 18.65 -8.48 -13.55
CA ILE A 23 17.33 -8.61 -12.93
C ILE A 23 16.34 -7.60 -13.53
N ASN A 24 16.77 -6.36 -13.75
CA ASN A 24 15.91 -5.34 -14.35
C ASN A 24 15.56 -5.66 -15.80
N GLU A 25 16.48 -6.18 -16.59
CA GLU A 25 16.23 -6.62 -17.98
C GLU A 25 15.25 -7.79 -18.06
N ILE A 26 15.38 -8.77 -17.17
CA ILE A 26 14.45 -9.89 -17.05
C ILE A 26 13.05 -9.39 -16.72
N GLU A 27 12.93 -8.49 -15.73
CA GLU A 27 11.64 -7.87 -15.38
C GLU A 27 11.03 -7.14 -16.57
N GLN A 28 11.79 -6.29 -17.26
CA GLN A 28 11.30 -5.52 -18.41
C GLN A 28 10.83 -6.44 -19.54
N ARG A 29 11.56 -7.51 -19.82
CA ARG A 29 11.13 -8.53 -20.79
C ARG A 29 9.81 -9.17 -20.39
N LYS A 30 9.65 -9.53 -19.11
CA LYS A 30 8.42 -10.13 -18.60
C LYS A 30 7.24 -9.15 -18.62
N VAL A 31 7.48 -7.86 -18.36
CA VAL A 31 6.47 -6.79 -18.50
C VAL A 31 5.96 -6.75 -19.95
N ARG A 32 6.85 -6.73 -20.95
CA ARG A 32 6.44 -6.73 -22.37
C ARG A 32 5.62 -7.97 -22.74
N LEU A 33 6.05 -9.15 -22.28
CA LEU A 33 5.33 -10.40 -22.56
C LEU A 33 3.94 -10.44 -21.89
N MET A 34 3.86 -10.04 -20.63
CA MET A 34 2.59 -9.95 -19.92
C MET A 34 1.67 -8.91 -20.56
N ARG A 35 2.19 -7.74 -20.95
CA ARG A 35 1.42 -6.70 -21.65
C ARG A 35 0.80 -7.25 -22.93
N ALA A 36 1.59 -7.86 -23.80
CA ALA A 36 1.09 -8.44 -25.04
C ALA A 36 -0.01 -9.51 -24.81
N PHE A 37 0.11 -10.29 -23.73
CA PHE A 37 -0.91 -11.27 -23.37
C PHE A 37 -2.21 -10.58 -22.88
N VAL A 38 -2.12 -9.67 -21.92
CA VAL A 38 -3.32 -9.05 -21.30
C VAL A 38 -4.01 -8.07 -22.25
N GLU A 39 -3.31 -7.39 -23.16
CA GLU A 39 -3.91 -6.53 -24.19
C GLU A 39 -4.76 -7.30 -25.20
N ARG A 40 -4.40 -8.54 -25.47
CA ARG A 40 -5.20 -9.42 -26.33
C ARG A 40 -6.52 -9.80 -25.67
N GLU A 41 -6.49 -10.04 -24.36
CA GLU A 41 -7.69 -10.42 -23.58
C GLU A 41 -8.55 -9.17 -23.24
N ASP A 42 -7.94 -8.01 -23.05
CA ASP A 42 -8.60 -6.77 -22.67
C ASP A 42 -7.89 -5.54 -23.31
N PRO A 43 -8.43 -4.99 -24.40
CA PRO A 43 -7.81 -3.87 -25.11
C PRO A 43 -7.66 -2.58 -24.30
N SER A 44 -8.39 -2.40 -23.17
CA SER A 44 -8.27 -1.23 -22.31
C SER A 44 -6.91 -1.16 -21.61
N VAL A 45 -6.15 -2.23 -21.59
CA VAL A 45 -4.81 -2.33 -20.99
C VAL A 45 -3.79 -1.42 -21.69
N LYS A 46 -4.03 -0.99 -22.91
CA LYS A 46 -3.13 -0.09 -23.66
C LYS A 46 -2.82 1.21 -22.89
N GLU A 47 -3.78 1.70 -22.11
CA GLU A 47 -3.63 2.92 -21.30
C GLU A 47 -2.94 2.69 -19.94
N VAL A 48 -2.66 1.42 -19.59
CA VAL A 48 -2.03 1.08 -18.31
C VAL A 48 -0.52 1.24 -18.39
N ASP A 49 0.10 1.87 -17.39
CA ASP A 49 1.55 2.01 -17.33
C ASP A 49 2.28 0.69 -17.02
N ASP A 50 3.55 0.59 -17.45
CA ASP A 50 4.37 -0.58 -17.23
C ASP A 50 4.71 -0.82 -15.76
N LEU A 51 4.75 0.23 -14.93
CA LEU A 51 5.00 0.10 -13.49
C LEU A 51 3.84 -0.66 -12.82
N MET A 52 2.62 -0.46 -13.29
CA MET A 52 1.48 -1.22 -12.80
C MET A 52 1.61 -2.71 -13.14
N ILE A 53 1.89 -3.04 -14.38
CA ILE A 53 2.11 -4.44 -14.82
C ILE A 53 3.24 -5.08 -14.02
N ARG A 54 4.34 -4.35 -13.81
CA ARG A 54 5.50 -4.78 -13.01
C ARG A 54 5.10 -5.14 -11.58
N ARG A 55 4.23 -4.35 -10.92
CA ARG A 55 3.76 -4.65 -9.55
C ARG A 55 2.99 -5.98 -9.49
N PHE A 56 2.14 -6.25 -10.46
CA PHE A 56 1.43 -7.54 -10.54
C PHE A 56 2.37 -8.71 -10.78
N LEU A 57 3.37 -8.55 -11.63
CA LEU A 57 4.43 -9.54 -11.84
C LEU A 57 5.20 -9.83 -10.56
N ARG A 58 5.67 -8.80 -9.86
CA ARG A 58 6.40 -8.93 -8.59
C ARG A 58 5.57 -9.61 -7.51
N ALA A 59 4.26 -9.36 -7.48
CA ALA A 59 3.33 -10.00 -6.55
C ALA A 59 3.15 -11.50 -6.79
N ARG A 60 3.54 -11.99 -7.96
CA ARG A 60 3.47 -13.40 -8.36
C ARG A 60 4.84 -13.95 -8.76
N GLU A 61 5.93 -13.43 -8.15
CA GLU A 61 7.31 -13.92 -8.34
C GLU A 61 7.73 -13.98 -9.82
N LEU A 62 7.27 -13.01 -10.60
CA LEU A 62 7.49 -12.88 -12.03
C LEU A 62 6.91 -14.05 -12.87
N ASP A 63 5.94 -14.77 -12.34
CA ASP A 63 5.14 -15.76 -13.07
C ASP A 63 4.09 -15.02 -13.93
N ILE A 64 4.27 -15.04 -15.25
CA ILE A 64 3.46 -14.26 -16.18
C ILE A 64 2.00 -14.73 -16.17
N GLU A 65 1.76 -16.04 -16.12
CA GLU A 65 0.41 -16.61 -16.17
C GLU A 65 -0.40 -16.22 -14.92
N LYS A 66 0.18 -16.44 -13.74
CA LYS A 66 -0.45 -16.06 -12.46
C LYS A 66 -0.64 -14.55 -12.33
N ALA A 67 0.33 -13.77 -12.79
CA ALA A 67 0.25 -12.31 -12.76
C ALA A 67 -0.83 -11.79 -13.72
N SER A 68 -0.92 -12.34 -14.93
CA SER A 68 -1.95 -11.99 -15.92
C SER A 68 -3.35 -12.32 -15.40
N THR A 69 -3.54 -13.51 -14.82
CA THR A 69 -4.81 -13.92 -14.22
C THR A 69 -5.23 -12.95 -13.11
N LEU A 70 -4.30 -12.57 -12.22
CA LEU A 70 -4.58 -11.61 -11.16
C LEU A 70 -4.92 -10.22 -11.73
N PHE A 71 -4.19 -9.78 -12.74
CA PHE A 71 -4.38 -8.48 -13.36
C PHE A 71 -5.74 -8.38 -14.08
N LEU A 72 -6.14 -9.39 -14.84
CA LEU A 72 -7.46 -9.44 -15.48
C LEU A 72 -8.59 -9.48 -14.44
N LYS A 73 -8.41 -10.20 -13.32
CA LYS A 73 -9.33 -10.17 -12.17
C LYS A 73 -9.43 -8.76 -11.58
N TYR A 74 -8.30 -8.06 -11.43
CA TYR A 74 -8.29 -6.67 -10.97
C TYR A 74 -9.07 -5.74 -11.93
N LEU A 75 -8.90 -5.86 -13.25
CA LEU A 75 -9.63 -5.03 -14.21
C LEU A 75 -11.15 -5.24 -14.09
N SER A 76 -11.59 -6.50 -13.95
CA SER A 76 -13.01 -6.82 -13.74
C SER A 76 -13.54 -6.24 -12.43
N TRP A 77 -12.78 -6.40 -11.33
CA TRP A 77 -13.11 -5.82 -10.04
C TRP A 77 -13.20 -4.29 -10.12
N ARG A 78 -12.22 -3.64 -10.77
CA ARG A 78 -12.19 -2.18 -10.92
C ARG A 78 -13.44 -1.65 -11.63
N ARG A 79 -13.86 -2.29 -12.73
CA ARG A 79 -15.09 -1.91 -13.45
C ARG A 79 -16.35 -2.05 -12.57
N SER A 80 -16.37 -3.05 -11.70
CA SER A 80 -17.50 -3.28 -10.79
C SER A 80 -17.57 -2.27 -9.64
N ILE A 81 -16.43 -1.96 -9.03
CA ILE A 81 -16.35 -1.10 -7.82
C ILE A 81 -16.22 0.37 -8.19
N ILE A 82 -15.56 0.69 -9.31
CA ILE A 82 -15.23 2.04 -9.76
C ILE A 82 -15.71 2.25 -11.21
N PRO A 83 -17.01 2.12 -11.49
CA PRO A 83 -17.52 2.13 -12.87
C PRO A 83 -17.30 3.46 -13.59
N ASN A 84 -17.25 4.57 -12.85
CA ASN A 84 -17.08 5.92 -13.39
C ASN A 84 -15.62 6.41 -13.38
N GLY A 85 -14.65 5.52 -13.11
CA GLY A 85 -13.22 5.86 -13.03
C GLY A 85 -12.77 6.44 -11.69
N PHE A 86 -13.71 6.85 -10.82
CA PHE A 86 -13.47 7.35 -9.47
C PHE A 86 -14.62 6.97 -8.52
N ILE A 87 -14.38 7.05 -7.22
CA ILE A 87 -15.40 6.89 -6.17
C ILE A 87 -15.72 8.27 -5.61
N SER A 88 -16.98 8.67 -5.69
CA SER A 88 -17.44 9.94 -5.10
C SER A 88 -17.56 9.82 -3.57
N PRO A 89 -17.23 10.87 -2.79
CA PRO A 89 -17.52 10.91 -1.36
C PRO A 89 -18.99 10.61 -1.02
N SER A 90 -19.92 10.93 -1.91
CA SER A 90 -21.35 10.63 -1.75
C SER A 90 -21.71 9.13 -1.82
N GLU A 91 -20.80 8.28 -2.29
CA GLU A 91 -20.96 6.81 -2.32
C GLU A 91 -20.50 6.14 -1.03
N ILE A 92 -19.80 6.89 -0.15
CA ILE A 92 -19.18 6.38 1.07
C ILE A 92 -19.42 7.30 2.29
N PRO A 93 -20.60 7.91 2.44
CA PRO A 93 -20.85 8.96 3.44
C PRO A 93 -20.73 8.44 4.88
N ASN A 94 -21.19 7.21 5.14
CA ASN A 94 -21.13 6.63 6.49
C ASN A 94 -19.71 6.25 6.90
N GLU A 95 -18.89 5.81 5.95
CA GLU A 95 -17.48 5.50 6.19
C GLU A 95 -16.65 6.76 6.44
N LEU A 96 -16.90 7.84 5.69
CA LEU A 96 -16.25 9.14 5.89
C LEU A 96 -16.65 9.78 7.23
N ALA A 97 -17.93 9.72 7.59
CA ALA A 97 -18.45 10.28 8.86
C ALA A 97 -17.79 9.68 10.12
N GLN A 98 -17.17 8.51 10.02
CA GLN A 98 -16.45 7.90 11.13
C GLN A 98 -15.12 8.59 11.47
N ASN A 99 -14.60 9.45 10.61
CA ASN A 99 -13.33 10.20 10.82
C ASN A 99 -12.17 9.28 11.27
N LYS A 100 -12.07 8.10 10.67
CA LYS A 100 -11.12 7.06 11.11
C LYS A 100 -9.81 7.04 10.34
N LEU A 101 -9.70 7.77 9.23
CA LEU A 101 -8.56 7.73 8.33
C LEU A 101 -8.02 9.12 8.04
N PHE A 102 -6.69 9.23 8.10
CA PHE A 102 -5.92 10.46 7.91
C PHE A 102 -4.75 10.16 6.97
N MET A 103 -4.40 11.13 6.12
CA MET A 103 -3.43 10.91 5.05
C MET A 103 -2.49 12.10 4.92
N GLN A 104 -1.64 12.31 5.91
CA GLN A 104 -0.68 13.41 5.94
C GLN A 104 0.73 12.92 6.24
N GLY A 105 1.70 13.67 5.71
CA GLY A 105 3.12 13.44 5.95
C GLY A 105 3.72 12.36 5.08
N VAL A 106 5.04 12.28 5.16
CA VAL A 106 5.86 11.27 4.50
C VAL A 106 6.89 10.70 5.48
N ASP A 107 7.33 9.48 5.22
CA ASP A 107 8.45 8.92 5.97
C ASP A 107 9.81 9.33 5.38
N LYS A 108 10.91 8.88 5.99
CA LYS A 108 12.29 9.18 5.56
C LYS A 108 12.66 8.63 4.18
N GLN A 109 11.84 7.72 3.63
CA GLN A 109 11.96 7.22 2.27
C GLN A 109 11.00 7.92 1.30
N ASN A 110 10.41 9.05 1.72
CA ASN A 110 9.43 9.81 0.96
C ASN A 110 8.16 9.00 0.59
N ARG A 111 7.78 8.04 1.44
CA ARG A 111 6.55 7.25 1.31
C ARG A 111 5.41 7.96 2.04
N PRO A 112 4.26 8.22 1.40
CA PRO A 112 3.11 8.81 2.07
C PRO A 112 2.66 7.98 3.27
N ILE A 113 2.17 8.67 4.32
CA ILE A 113 1.71 8.04 5.56
C ILE A 113 0.19 8.04 5.61
N VAL A 114 -0.38 6.88 5.97
CA VAL A 114 -1.81 6.71 6.30
C VAL A 114 -1.93 6.35 7.77
N VAL A 115 -2.74 7.10 8.51
CA VAL A 115 -3.09 6.78 9.89
C VAL A 115 -4.54 6.31 9.95
N VAL A 116 -4.76 5.16 10.58
CA VAL A 116 -6.10 4.56 10.75
C VAL A 116 -6.37 4.37 12.23
N PHE A 117 -7.41 5.03 12.75
CA PHE A 117 -7.88 4.83 14.12
C PHE A 117 -8.92 3.71 14.17
N GLY A 118 -8.51 2.52 14.55
CA GLY A 118 -9.34 1.32 14.54
C GLY A 118 -10.56 1.40 15.46
N ALA A 119 -10.47 2.09 16.60
CA ALA A 119 -11.60 2.27 17.52
C ALA A 119 -12.74 3.15 16.95
N ARG A 120 -12.47 3.91 15.89
CA ARG A 120 -13.48 4.72 15.20
C ARG A 120 -14.25 3.93 14.14
N HIS A 121 -13.75 2.76 13.75
CA HIS A 121 -14.47 1.87 12.83
C HIS A 121 -15.70 1.28 13.51
N LYS A 122 -16.88 1.53 12.96
CA LYS A 122 -18.18 1.04 13.44
C LYS A 122 -18.90 0.33 12.30
N PRO A 123 -18.77 -1.00 12.22
CA PRO A 123 -19.50 -1.78 11.22
C PRO A 123 -21.01 -1.71 11.50
N TYR A 124 -21.80 -1.64 10.45
CA TYR A 124 -23.26 -1.67 10.52
C TYR A 124 -23.82 -2.66 9.51
N LYS A 125 -25.10 -3.01 9.64
CA LYS A 125 -25.75 -4.00 8.78
C LYS A 125 -25.73 -3.51 7.32
N GLY A 126 -25.12 -4.27 6.43
CA GLY A 126 -25.01 -3.92 5.01
C GLY A 126 -23.84 -3.01 4.64
N SER A 127 -22.99 -2.62 5.62
CA SER A 127 -21.85 -1.70 5.39
C SER A 127 -20.73 -2.25 4.50
N LEU A 128 -20.67 -3.56 4.26
CA LEU A 128 -19.50 -4.19 3.63
C LEU A 128 -19.18 -3.62 2.23
N GLU A 129 -20.19 -3.32 1.41
CA GLU A 129 -19.98 -2.78 0.06
C GLU A 129 -19.52 -1.32 0.10
N GLU A 130 -20.08 -0.50 1.00
CA GLU A 130 -19.59 0.85 1.22
C GLU A 130 -18.17 0.83 1.78
N PHE A 131 -17.87 -0.06 2.72
CA PHE A 131 -16.52 -0.25 3.26
C PHE A 131 -15.50 -0.65 2.19
N LYS A 132 -15.85 -1.57 1.28
CA LYS A 132 -14.97 -1.93 0.14
C LYS A 132 -14.68 -0.72 -0.75
N ARG A 133 -15.69 0.10 -1.06
CA ARG A 133 -15.50 1.34 -1.80
C ARG A 133 -14.63 2.34 -1.04
N PHE A 134 -14.83 2.48 0.26
CA PHE A 134 -13.99 3.33 1.11
C PHE A 134 -12.52 2.88 1.11
N VAL A 135 -12.26 1.58 1.19
CA VAL A 135 -10.89 1.03 1.08
C VAL A 135 -10.28 1.35 -0.29
N ALA A 136 -11.03 1.13 -1.37
CA ALA A 136 -10.58 1.45 -2.72
C ALA A 136 -10.32 2.96 -2.90
N TYR A 137 -11.23 3.81 -2.45
CA TYR A 137 -11.09 5.26 -2.43
C TYR A 137 -9.82 5.72 -1.71
N THR A 138 -9.58 5.16 -0.53
CA THR A 138 -8.37 5.45 0.26
C THR A 138 -7.11 5.06 -0.49
N LEU A 139 -7.06 3.84 -1.04
CA LEU A 139 -5.87 3.34 -1.75
C LEU A 139 -5.61 4.12 -3.05
N GLU A 140 -6.64 4.54 -3.77
CA GLU A 140 -6.47 5.41 -4.94
C GLU A 140 -5.94 6.78 -4.56
N ARG A 141 -6.48 7.41 -3.51
CA ARG A 141 -5.99 8.72 -3.05
C ARG A 141 -4.55 8.67 -2.59
N ILE A 142 -4.13 7.63 -1.84
CA ILE A 142 -2.74 7.53 -1.40
C ILE A 142 -1.81 7.25 -2.58
N CYS A 143 -2.24 6.46 -3.56
CA CYS A 143 -1.46 6.24 -4.78
C CYS A 143 -1.28 7.54 -5.59
N ALA A 144 -2.30 8.38 -5.67
CA ALA A 144 -2.25 9.68 -6.33
C ALA A 144 -1.30 10.68 -5.64
N ARG A 145 -1.05 10.51 -4.34
CA ARG A 145 -0.12 11.34 -3.55
C ARG A 145 1.34 10.87 -3.58
N MET A 146 1.61 9.73 -4.18
CA MET A 146 2.97 9.23 -4.27
C MET A 146 3.80 10.12 -5.19
N PRO A 147 4.96 10.64 -4.74
CA PRO A 147 5.87 11.36 -5.61
C PRO A 147 6.37 10.49 -6.77
N ALA A 148 6.86 11.13 -7.83
CA ALA A 148 7.45 10.41 -8.95
C ALA A 148 8.55 9.44 -8.47
N GLY A 149 8.49 8.20 -8.93
CA GLY A 149 9.41 7.13 -8.53
C GLY A 149 9.06 6.43 -7.21
N GLN A 150 8.13 6.96 -6.41
CA GLN A 150 7.64 6.27 -5.22
C GLN A 150 6.45 5.37 -5.55
N GLU A 151 6.52 4.11 -5.15
CA GLU A 151 5.45 3.14 -5.40
C GLU A 151 4.77 2.64 -4.12
N LYS A 152 5.29 2.99 -2.93
CA LYS A 152 4.86 2.43 -1.64
C LYS A 152 4.37 3.50 -0.69
N PHE A 153 3.51 3.09 0.25
CA PHE A 153 3.08 3.89 1.38
C PHE A 153 3.37 3.20 2.70
N VAL A 154 3.32 3.96 3.79
CA VAL A 154 3.40 3.46 5.17
C VAL A 154 2.04 3.64 5.83
N SER A 155 1.63 2.66 6.63
CA SER A 155 0.41 2.76 7.43
C SER A 155 0.71 2.66 8.92
N ILE A 156 0.01 3.48 9.73
CA ILE A 156 -0.05 3.37 11.18
C ILE A 156 -1.48 3.01 11.54
N ALA A 157 -1.69 1.78 12.02
CA ALA A 157 -2.98 1.32 12.54
C ALA A 157 -2.99 1.50 14.06
N ASP A 158 -3.71 2.51 14.53
CA ASP A 158 -3.86 2.79 15.94
C ASP A 158 -5.09 2.06 16.50
N LEU A 159 -4.86 1.20 17.47
CA LEU A 159 -5.88 0.38 18.11
C LEU A 159 -6.23 0.85 19.53
N GLU A 160 -5.86 2.09 19.92
CA GLU A 160 -6.27 2.62 21.20
C GLU A 160 -7.80 2.68 21.31
N GLY A 161 -8.34 2.06 22.36
CA GLY A 161 -9.79 1.94 22.56
C GLY A 161 -10.53 0.95 21.65
N TRP A 162 -9.81 0.20 20.80
CA TRP A 162 -10.43 -0.84 19.98
C TRP A 162 -10.99 -1.98 20.84
N GLY A 163 -12.21 -2.41 20.52
CA GLY A 163 -12.92 -3.47 21.24
C GLY A 163 -13.81 -4.31 20.32
N TYR A 164 -14.66 -5.16 20.90
CA TYR A 164 -15.56 -6.05 20.16
C TYR A 164 -16.50 -5.32 19.20
N THR A 165 -16.96 -4.13 19.56
CA THR A 165 -17.85 -3.31 18.72
C THR A 165 -17.18 -2.79 17.44
N ASN A 166 -15.84 -2.79 17.40
CA ASN A 166 -15.03 -2.39 16.25
C ASN A 166 -14.56 -3.61 15.44
N SER A 167 -14.83 -4.84 15.92
CA SER A 167 -14.36 -6.06 15.28
C SER A 167 -15.20 -6.39 14.05
N ASP A 168 -14.64 -6.14 12.88
CA ASP A 168 -15.23 -6.44 11.58
C ASP A 168 -14.35 -7.38 10.77
N ILE A 169 -14.41 -8.67 11.11
CA ILE A 169 -13.59 -9.68 10.43
C ILE A 169 -13.84 -9.71 8.93
N ARG A 170 -15.09 -9.54 8.48
CA ARG A 170 -15.42 -9.54 7.04
C ARG A 170 -14.83 -8.32 6.34
N GLY A 171 -14.95 -7.15 6.97
CA GLY A 171 -14.31 -5.93 6.47
C GLY A 171 -12.79 -6.05 6.42
N TYR A 172 -12.15 -6.56 7.46
CA TYR A 172 -10.69 -6.74 7.49
C TYR A 172 -10.21 -7.70 6.39
N LEU A 173 -10.90 -8.83 6.18
CA LEU A 173 -10.57 -9.75 5.10
C LEU A 173 -10.81 -9.12 3.71
N ALA A 174 -11.89 -8.33 3.55
CA ALA A 174 -12.14 -7.61 2.31
C ALA A 174 -11.07 -6.55 2.03
N ALA A 175 -10.68 -5.75 3.03
CA ALA A 175 -9.60 -4.77 2.90
C ALA A 175 -8.26 -5.43 2.55
N LEU A 176 -7.94 -6.55 3.20
CA LEU A 176 -6.74 -7.33 2.92
C LEU A 176 -6.74 -7.87 1.48
N SER A 177 -7.86 -8.45 1.02
CA SER A 177 -7.99 -8.94 -0.36
C SER A 177 -7.83 -7.80 -1.37
N ILE A 178 -8.45 -6.64 -1.14
CA ILE A 178 -8.31 -5.47 -2.02
C ILE A 178 -6.83 -5.03 -2.06
N LEU A 179 -6.17 -4.94 -0.92
CA LEU A 179 -4.76 -4.54 -0.85
C LEU A 179 -3.85 -5.52 -1.60
N GLN A 180 -4.02 -6.82 -1.38
CA GLN A 180 -3.16 -7.86 -1.96
C GLN A 180 -3.44 -8.12 -3.44
N ASP A 181 -4.71 -8.11 -3.84
CA ASP A 181 -5.13 -8.51 -5.19
C ASP A 181 -5.26 -7.32 -6.15
N CYS A 182 -5.61 -6.12 -5.64
CA CYS A 182 -5.87 -4.95 -6.48
C CYS A 182 -4.80 -3.87 -6.38
N PHE A 183 -4.07 -3.80 -5.27
CA PHE A 183 -2.98 -2.83 -5.04
C PHE A 183 -1.68 -3.54 -4.62
N PRO A 184 -1.22 -4.55 -5.40
CA PRO A 184 -0.04 -5.31 -5.03
C PRO A 184 1.19 -4.42 -4.96
N GLU A 185 2.13 -4.80 -4.07
CA GLU A 185 3.42 -4.11 -3.83
C GLU A 185 3.31 -2.64 -3.37
N ARG A 186 2.11 -2.17 -3.00
CA ARG A 186 1.90 -0.78 -2.54
C ARG A 186 2.22 -0.58 -1.05
N LEU A 187 2.02 -1.59 -0.20
CA LEU A 187 2.37 -1.47 1.22
C LEU A 187 3.89 -1.57 1.40
N GLY A 188 4.50 -0.54 1.97
CA GLY A 188 5.90 -0.51 2.37
C GLY A 188 6.11 -1.01 3.80
N LYS A 189 5.30 -0.49 4.74
CA LYS A 189 5.36 -0.85 6.17
C LYS A 189 4.01 -0.62 6.84
N LEU A 190 3.66 -1.45 7.80
CA LEU A 190 2.48 -1.29 8.65
C LEU A 190 2.92 -1.33 10.12
N PHE A 191 2.77 -0.22 10.82
CA PHE A 191 2.89 -0.15 12.27
C PHE A 191 1.53 -0.39 12.90
N ILE A 192 1.42 -1.37 13.81
CA ILE A 192 0.23 -1.59 14.63
C ILE A 192 0.57 -1.14 16.05
N VAL A 193 -0.08 -0.08 16.50
CA VAL A 193 0.22 0.59 17.76
C VAL A 193 -0.97 0.49 18.72
N HIS A 194 -0.71 0.66 20.04
CA HIS A 194 -1.72 0.61 21.11
C HIS A 194 -2.59 -0.66 21.08
N VAL A 195 -1.97 -1.80 20.82
CA VAL A 195 -2.68 -3.07 20.61
C VAL A 195 -3.32 -3.58 21.91
N PRO A 196 -4.66 -3.62 22.01
CA PRO A 196 -5.31 -4.25 23.16
C PRO A 196 -5.22 -5.78 23.06
N TYR A 197 -5.12 -6.47 24.20
CA TYR A 197 -5.00 -7.92 24.23
C TYR A 197 -6.10 -8.64 23.44
N ILE A 198 -7.32 -8.13 23.52
CA ILE A 198 -8.50 -8.67 22.84
C ILE A 198 -8.36 -8.67 21.30
N PHE A 199 -7.60 -7.73 20.71
CA PHE A 199 -7.35 -7.67 19.27
C PHE A 199 -6.65 -8.93 18.75
N MET A 200 -5.85 -9.59 19.59
CA MET A 200 -5.12 -10.81 19.18
C MET A 200 -6.04 -11.95 18.76
N THR A 201 -7.30 -11.95 19.23
CA THR A 201 -8.32 -12.93 18.78
C THR A 201 -8.73 -12.68 17.33
N ALA A 202 -9.02 -11.42 16.97
CA ALA A 202 -9.31 -11.02 15.59
C ALA A 202 -8.09 -11.22 14.67
N TRP A 203 -6.89 -10.89 15.19
CA TRP A 203 -5.63 -11.09 14.47
C TRP A 203 -5.38 -12.55 14.08
N LYS A 204 -5.62 -13.50 14.99
CA LYS A 204 -5.47 -14.94 14.70
C LYS A 204 -6.37 -15.41 13.56
N VAL A 205 -7.54 -14.79 13.38
CA VAL A 205 -8.46 -15.12 12.29
C VAL A 205 -7.98 -14.55 10.96
N VAL A 206 -7.44 -13.33 10.96
CA VAL A 206 -6.99 -12.63 9.73
C VAL A 206 -5.60 -13.07 9.28
N TYR A 207 -4.69 -13.35 10.22
CA TYR A 207 -3.27 -13.64 9.96
C TYR A 207 -3.01 -14.75 8.91
N PRO A 208 -3.75 -15.88 8.86
CA PRO A 208 -3.54 -16.91 7.85
C PRO A 208 -3.72 -16.42 6.40
N PHE A 209 -4.54 -15.40 6.18
CA PHE A 209 -4.85 -14.85 4.86
C PHE A 209 -3.84 -13.80 4.37
N ILE A 210 -2.92 -13.37 5.25
CA ILE A 210 -1.87 -12.42 4.89
C ILE A 210 -0.76 -13.16 4.15
N ASP A 211 -0.35 -12.68 2.99
CA ASP A 211 0.77 -13.25 2.25
C ASP A 211 2.12 -13.08 3.00
N SER A 212 3.10 -13.92 2.64
CA SER A 212 4.39 -13.96 3.33
C SER A 212 5.20 -12.66 3.22
N LYS A 213 5.08 -11.94 2.09
CA LYS A 213 5.77 -10.67 1.87
C LYS A 213 5.13 -9.56 2.71
N THR A 214 3.80 -9.52 2.78
CA THR A 214 3.05 -8.57 3.61
C THR A 214 3.30 -8.81 5.10
N LYS A 215 3.36 -10.07 5.56
CA LYS A 215 3.71 -10.40 6.97
C LYS A 215 5.02 -9.77 7.43
N LYS A 216 6.04 -9.73 6.56
CA LYS A 216 7.35 -9.14 6.88
C LYS A 216 7.32 -7.61 7.02
N LYS A 217 6.26 -6.96 6.55
CA LYS A 217 6.09 -5.50 6.61
C LYS A 217 5.31 -5.03 7.85
N ILE A 218 4.76 -5.95 8.63
CA ILE A 218 3.92 -5.67 9.79
C ILE A 218 4.75 -5.63 11.07
N ILE A 219 4.66 -4.53 11.79
CA ILE A 219 5.41 -4.28 13.03
C ILE A 219 4.42 -3.96 14.14
N PHE A 220 4.35 -4.84 15.15
CA PHE A 220 3.66 -4.56 16.40
C PHE A 220 4.57 -3.70 17.28
N VAL A 221 4.10 -2.51 17.63
CA VAL A 221 4.93 -1.54 18.36
C VAL A 221 4.59 -1.55 19.85
N GLU A 222 5.58 -1.82 20.67
CA GLU A 222 5.45 -1.76 22.13
C GLU A 222 5.15 -0.31 22.59
N LYS A 223 4.21 -0.12 23.50
CA LYS A 223 3.82 1.22 23.99
C LYS A 223 5.01 2.04 24.48
N LYS A 224 5.96 1.42 25.20
CA LYS A 224 7.15 2.08 25.73
C LYS A 224 8.14 2.54 24.64
N LYS A 225 8.10 1.93 23.46
CA LYS A 225 8.98 2.21 22.31
C LYS A 225 8.26 2.95 21.19
N LEU A 226 7.00 3.35 21.37
CA LEU A 226 6.17 3.91 20.31
C LEU A 226 6.89 5.05 19.58
N ARG A 227 7.21 6.12 20.29
CA ARG A 227 7.83 7.31 19.71
C ARG A 227 9.19 6.98 19.07
N SER A 228 10.06 6.25 19.74
CA SER A 228 11.39 5.90 19.22
C SER A 228 11.31 5.00 17.97
N THR A 229 10.37 4.06 17.94
CA THR A 229 10.16 3.19 16.78
C THR A 229 9.66 3.98 15.57
N LEU A 230 8.67 4.86 15.75
CA LEU A 230 8.14 5.68 14.66
C LEU A 230 9.18 6.69 14.17
N LEU A 231 9.95 7.34 15.06
CA LEU A 231 11.03 8.26 14.70
C LEU A 231 12.20 7.57 13.97
N GLY A 232 12.33 6.25 14.07
CA GLY A 232 13.27 5.48 13.25
C GLY A 232 12.99 5.62 11.75
N ASP A 233 11.72 5.67 11.38
CA ASP A 233 11.25 5.73 9.99
C ASP A 233 10.67 7.09 9.56
N ILE A 234 10.20 7.93 10.49
CA ILE A 234 9.46 9.17 10.23
C ILE A 234 10.16 10.33 10.94
N ASP A 235 10.37 11.44 10.25
CA ASP A 235 10.93 12.64 10.88
C ASP A 235 9.90 13.27 11.85
N GLU A 236 10.38 13.92 12.90
CA GLU A 236 9.53 14.52 13.93
C GLU A 236 8.53 15.53 13.35
N SER A 237 8.93 16.27 12.32
CA SER A 237 8.07 17.21 11.60
C SER A 237 6.94 16.55 10.80
N GLN A 238 7.12 15.28 10.44
CA GLN A 238 6.17 14.48 9.65
C GLN A 238 5.40 13.47 10.51
N LEU A 239 5.84 13.28 11.76
CA LEU A 239 5.16 12.40 12.71
C LEU A 239 3.95 13.12 13.30
N PRO A 240 2.76 12.48 13.36
CA PRO A 240 1.58 13.06 13.98
C PRO A 240 1.79 13.44 15.46
N GLU A 241 1.18 14.57 15.87
CA GLU A 241 1.24 15.08 17.25
C GLU A 241 0.77 14.04 18.28
N VAL A 242 -0.23 13.24 17.94
CA VAL A 242 -0.75 12.15 18.81
C VAL A 242 0.30 11.08 19.14
N TYR A 243 1.40 11.01 18.39
CA TYR A 243 2.53 10.12 18.63
C TYR A 243 3.79 10.87 19.10
N GLY A 244 3.65 12.14 19.49
CA GLY A 244 4.73 12.99 19.97
C GLY A 244 5.56 13.65 18.88
N GLY A 245 5.02 13.80 17.68
CA GLY A 245 5.57 14.58 16.57
C GLY A 245 5.02 16.00 16.52
N LYS A 246 5.07 16.63 15.33
CA LYS A 246 4.66 18.03 15.09
C LYS A 246 3.60 18.18 13.99
N LEU A 247 3.13 17.09 13.40
CA LEU A 247 2.17 17.11 12.30
C LEU A 247 0.73 17.01 12.83
N SER A 248 -0.08 18.02 12.56
CA SER A 248 -1.52 17.95 12.83
C SER A 248 -2.22 17.08 11.78
N LEU A 249 -3.14 16.24 12.23
CA LEU A 249 -3.90 15.34 11.36
C LEU A 249 -5.20 16.01 10.89
N VAL A 250 -5.48 15.92 9.59
CA VAL A 250 -6.73 16.34 8.95
C VAL A 250 -7.43 15.11 8.39
N PRO A 251 -8.74 14.93 8.66
CA PRO A 251 -9.49 13.79 8.11
C PRO A 251 -9.45 13.75 6.58
N ILE A 252 -9.46 12.54 6.00
CA ILE A 252 -9.33 12.36 4.53
C ILE A 252 -10.39 13.09 3.71
N GLN A 253 -11.57 13.35 4.28
CA GLN A 253 -12.64 14.09 3.62
C GLN A 253 -12.42 15.60 3.59
N ASP A 254 -11.58 16.13 4.48
CA ASP A 254 -11.32 17.57 4.66
C ASP A 254 -9.98 17.99 4.04
N ASP A 255 -9.29 17.06 3.37
CA ASP A 255 -7.93 17.16 2.89
C ASP A 255 -7.86 17.35 1.34
#